data_8f4e595226d39de9c3b67ae50f13b026
#
_entry.id   8f4e595226d39de9c3b67ae50f13b026
#
_cell.length_a   1.000
_cell.length_b   1.000
_cell.length_c   1.000
_cell.angle_alpha   90.00
_cell.angle_beta   90.00
_cell.angle_gamma   90.00
#
_symmetry.space_group_name_H-M   'P 1'
#
loop_
_entity.id
_entity.type
_entity.pdbx_description
1 polymer ?
#
loop_
_entity_poly.entity_id
_entity_poly.type
_entity_poly.pdbx_seq_one_letter_code
_entity_poly.pdbx_strand_id
1 'polypeptide(L)'
;ATPVNNRFTDLKNQIALAYEGHTGEVDEKIDATHSIDNILKNAQKIFNDWSRLPIEERTSLQLLKSLNTNFDFFKLLDSVTIARSRKHIEKYYDMEKIGKFPTRLKPITHRANITELKDFIEITDLYKELSKLNMSIYSPFDYILENKKSFYSDLYDTEINEGMSFKQSHREKSLQTLMRVNLLKRLESSVDSFRITINKLIKGIGNTLKKIDEFENNGNTLYTETTQIGDINFDTESDDWLNEEFSIGDKIKINLADMNTTGWKADLQADYTIINDLFIEMQKVTPEHDKKLQDLKEFIEYKIANPINGDNKKILIFSAFADTVNYLYQNTAQHNKEKHNLETAKITGSNQNKTTLNIDNAFNNILINFSPFSK
;
A
#
# COMPACT_ATOMS: atom_id res chain seq x y z
N ALA A 1 15.29 10.39 -11.49
CA ALA A 1 14.28 9.35 -11.17
C ALA A 1 14.98 8.04 -10.84
N THR A 2 14.38 7.21 -10.01
CA THR A 2 14.87 5.85 -9.76
C THR A 2 14.48 5.00 -10.97
N PRO A 3 15.46 4.41 -11.71
CA PRO A 3 15.16 3.75 -12.98
C PRO A 3 14.33 2.46 -12.82
N VAL A 4 14.45 1.79 -11.69
CA VAL A 4 13.62 0.62 -11.33
C VAL A 4 13.05 0.85 -9.94
N ASN A 5 11.72 0.87 -9.83
CA ASN A 5 11.05 0.98 -8.54
C ASN A 5 10.56 -0.39 -8.07
N ASN A 6 9.59 -0.98 -8.77
CA ASN A 6 9.03 -2.29 -8.42
C ASN A 6 9.27 -3.35 -9.50
N ARG A 7 9.32 -2.94 -10.77
CA ARG A 7 9.46 -3.85 -11.92
C ARG A 7 10.39 -3.24 -12.96
N PHE A 8 11.04 -4.10 -13.76
CA PHE A 8 11.85 -3.64 -14.89
C PHE A 8 11.01 -2.99 -16.00
N THR A 9 9.70 -3.20 -16.01
CA THR A 9 8.75 -2.50 -16.88
C THR A 9 8.78 -0.99 -16.65
N ASP A 10 9.05 -0.52 -15.43
CA ASP A 10 9.15 0.91 -15.11
C ASP A 10 10.32 1.54 -15.89
N LEU A 11 11.47 0.85 -15.95
CA LEU A 11 12.60 1.28 -16.76
C LEU A 11 12.26 1.30 -18.26
N LYS A 12 11.55 0.29 -18.75
CA LYS A 12 11.08 0.26 -20.14
C LYS A 12 10.23 1.48 -20.46
N ASN A 13 9.25 1.79 -19.62
CA ASN A 13 8.36 2.93 -19.82
C ASN A 13 9.12 4.27 -19.79
N GLN A 14 10.11 4.41 -18.90
CA GLN A 14 10.96 5.60 -18.84
C GLN A 14 11.82 5.75 -20.12
N ILE A 15 12.38 4.66 -20.63
CA ILE A 15 13.15 4.68 -21.89
C ILE A 15 12.23 5.01 -23.05
N ALA A 16 11.06 4.38 -23.15
CA ALA A 16 10.08 4.65 -24.20
C ALA A 16 9.64 6.11 -24.18
N LEU A 17 9.43 6.71 -23.01
CA LEU A 17 9.10 8.13 -22.88
C LEU A 17 10.25 9.02 -23.37
N ALA A 18 11.50 8.69 -23.02
CA ALA A 18 12.68 9.47 -23.40
C ALA A 18 12.99 9.43 -24.90
N TYR A 19 12.59 8.37 -25.58
CA TYR A 19 12.80 8.15 -27.01
C TYR A 19 11.51 8.19 -27.84
N GLU A 20 10.47 8.86 -27.32
CA GLU A 20 9.18 9.06 -28.02
C GLU A 20 8.57 7.75 -28.57
N GLY A 21 8.79 6.63 -27.90
CA GLY A 21 8.35 5.30 -28.30
C GLY A 21 9.32 4.55 -29.23
N HIS A 22 10.36 5.18 -29.74
CA HIS A 22 11.35 4.58 -30.66
C HIS A 22 12.48 3.85 -29.90
N THR A 23 12.14 2.82 -29.14
CA THR A 23 13.12 2.05 -28.33
C THR A 23 14.17 1.33 -29.15
N GLY A 24 13.92 1.04 -30.43
CA GLY A 24 14.88 0.44 -31.36
C GLY A 24 16.14 1.26 -31.60
N GLU A 25 16.07 2.60 -31.47
CA GLU A 25 17.26 3.46 -31.57
C GLU A 25 18.24 3.25 -30.41
N VAL A 26 17.72 2.82 -29.26
CA VAL A 26 18.57 2.48 -28.11
C VAL A 26 19.27 1.15 -28.33
N ASP A 27 18.58 0.16 -28.92
CA ASP A 27 19.17 -1.14 -29.26
C ASP A 27 20.40 -0.97 -30.15
N GLU A 28 20.33 -0.10 -31.15
CA GLU A 28 21.46 0.21 -32.06
C GLU A 28 22.60 0.92 -31.32
N LYS A 29 22.29 1.89 -30.45
CA LYS A 29 23.31 2.69 -29.72
C LYS A 29 24.12 1.88 -28.72
N ILE A 30 23.53 0.87 -28.10
CA ILE A 30 24.21 0.04 -27.09
C ILE A 30 24.87 -1.20 -27.66
N ASP A 31 24.77 -1.42 -28.98
CA ASP A 31 25.26 -2.63 -29.63
C ASP A 31 24.82 -3.89 -28.86
N ALA A 32 23.50 -3.95 -28.58
CA ALA A 32 22.92 -5.03 -27.82
C ALA A 32 22.65 -6.25 -28.72
N THR A 33 22.92 -7.43 -28.18
CA THR A 33 22.63 -8.70 -28.88
C THR A 33 21.11 -8.97 -28.92
N HIS A 34 20.34 -8.33 -28.03
CA HIS A 34 18.91 -8.54 -27.88
C HIS A 34 18.19 -7.19 -27.77
N SER A 35 16.92 -7.16 -28.17
CA SER A 35 16.07 -5.97 -27.97
C SER A 35 15.89 -5.65 -26.49
N ILE A 36 15.69 -4.36 -26.17
CA ILE A 36 15.42 -3.87 -24.80
C ILE A 36 14.32 -4.69 -24.11
N ASP A 37 13.27 -5.05 -24.84
CA ASP A 37 12.17 -5.86 -24.33
C ASP A 37 12.65 -7.24 -23.84
N ASN A 38 13.49 -7.90 -24.61
CA ASN A 38 14.03 -9.21 -24.25
C ASN A 38 15.04 -9.09 -23.10
N ILE A 39 15.88 -8.04 -23.10
CA ILE A 39 16.82 -7.77 -22.01
C ILE A 39 16.07 -7.59 -20.69
N LEU A 40 15.03 -6.75 -20.67
CA LEU A 40 14.26 -6.45 -19.45
C LEU A 40 13.38 -7.63 -19.02
N LYS A 41 12.80 -8.40 -19.94
CA LYS A 41 12.09 -9.64 -19.62
C LYS A 41 13.00 -10.68 -18.96
N ASN A 42 14.21 -10.87 -19.50
CA ASN A 42 15.19 -11.78 -18.91
C ASN A 42 15.65 -11.30 -17.52
N ALA A 43 15.92 -10.02 -17.36
CA ALA A 43 16.27 -9.46 -16.06
C ALA A 43 15.13 -9.63 -15.03
N GLN A 44 13.88 -9.44 -15.44
CA GLN A 44 12.71 -9.68 -14.57
C GLN A 44 12.58 -11.16 -14.18
N LYS A 45 12.81 -12.07 -15.12
CA LYS A 45 12.80 -13.51 -14.84
C LYS A 45 13.86 -13.88 -13.80
N ILE A 46 15.12 -13.45 -14.02
CA ILE A 46 16.24 -13.68 -13.08
C ILE A 46 15.90 -13.12 -11.69
N PHE A 47 15.33 -11.93 -11.62
CA PHE A 47 14.92 -11.33 -10.35
C PHE A 47 13.81 -12.14 -9.66
N ASN A 48 12.82 -12.60 -10.42
CA ASN A 48 11.74 -13.42 -9.87
C ASN A 48 12.25 -14.77 -9.36
N ASP A 49 13.17 -15.41 -10.09
CA ASP A 49 13.77 -16.68 -9.68
C ASP A 49 14.60 -16.49 -8.40
N TRP A 50 15.41 -15.42 -8.33
CA TRP A 50 16.14 -15.07 -7.11
C TRP A 50 15.21 -14.76 -5.94
N SER A 51 14.09 -14.07 -6.16
CA SER A 51 13.13 -13.71 -5.11
C SER A 51 12.41 -14.92 -4.50
N ARG A 52 12.38 -16.06 -5.19
CA ARG A 52 11.79 -17.32 -4.72
C ARG A 52 12.77 -18.19 -3.90
N LEU A 53 14.05 -17.84 -3.90
CA LEU A 53 15.03 -18.55 -3.09
C LEU A 53 14.73 -18.41 -1.58
N PRO A 54 15.18 -19.33 -0.72
CA PRO A 54 15.17 -19.16 0.72
C PRO A 54 15.86 -17.86 1.15
N ILE A 55 15.41 -17.25 2.24
CA ILE A 55 15.92 -15.93 2.69
C ILE A 55 17.44 -15.95 2.90
N GLU A 56 17.97 -17.06 3.37
CA GLU A 56 19.39 -17.27 3.64
C GLU A 56 20.25 -17.23 2.37
N GLU A 57 19.67 -17.63 1.23
CA GLU A 57 20.33 -17.66 -0.08
C GLU A 57 20.15 -16.37 -0.87
N ARG A 58 19.21 -15.50 -0.48
CA ARG A 58 18.90 -14.23 -1.19
C ARG A 58 19.94 -13.16 -0.93
N THR A 59 21.15 -13.32 -1.45
CA THR A 59 22.19 -12.31 -1.33
C THR A 59 22.23 -11.39 -2.58
N SER A 60 22.56 -10.10 -2.37
CA SER A 60 22.75 -9.15 -3.48
C SER A 60 23.86 -9.61 -4.42
N LEU A 61 24.89 -10.27 -3.91
CA LEU A 61 26.00 -10.79 -4.72
C LEU A 61 25.52 -11.91 -5.67
N GLN A 62 24.63 -12.77 -5.23
CA GLN A 62 24.06 -13.83 -6.04
C GLN A 62 23.17 -13.27 -7.14
N LEU A 63 22.32 -12.28 -6.82
CA LEU A 63 21.52 -11.58 -7.81
C LEU A 63 22.39 -10.90 -8.88
N LEU A 64 23.43 -10.18 -8.46
CA LEU A 64 24.35 -9.53 -9.37
C LEU A 64 25.10 -10.52 -10.27
N LYS A 65 25.53 -11.68 -9.74
CA LYS A 65 26.16 -12.73 -10.53
C LYS A 65 25.17 -13.29 -11.57
N SER A 66 23.93 -13.53 -11.18
CA SER A 66 22.90 -14.05 -12.11
C SER A 66 22.52 -13.02 -13.17
N LEU A 67 22.45 -11.74 -12.85
CA LEU A 67 22.24 -10.66 -13.82
C LEU A 67 23.46 -10.44 -14.74
N ASN A 68 24.68 -10.69 -14.25
CA ASN A 68 25.91 -10.51 -15.03
C ASN A 68 26.07 -11.57 -16.13
N THR A 69 25.34 -12.69 -16.07
CA THR A 69 25.25 -13.63 -17.20
C THR A 69 24.50 -13.02 -18.40
N ASN A 70 23.76 -11.93 -18.16
CA ASN A 70 23.09 -11.13 -19.19
C ASN A 70 23.79 -9.77 -19.34
N PHE A 71 24.94 -9.76 -19.98
CA PHE A 71 25.82 -8.58 -20.12
C PHE A 71 25.10 -7.36 -20.72
N ASP A 72 24.13 -7.57 -21.59
CA ASP A 72 23.36 -6.49 -22.24
C ASP A 72 22.56 -5.65 -21.23
N PHE A 73 22.08 -6.25 -20.11
CA PHE A 73 21.37 -5.50 -19.08
C PHE A 73 22.21 -4.42 -18.42
N PHE A 74 23.47 -4.71 -18.13
CA PHE A 74 24.38 -3.70 -17.55
C PHE A 74 24.80 -2.65 -18.58
N LYS A 75 25.01 -3.03 -19.84
CA LYS A 75 25.24 -2.07 -20.93
C LYS A 75 24.07 -1.09 -21.06
N LEU A 76 22.83 -1.62 -21.03
CA LEU A 76 21.62 -0.80 -21.06
C LEU A 76 21.59 0.18 -19.89
N LEU A 77 21.78 -0.31 -18.65
CA LEU A 77 21.78 0.56 -17.47
C LEU A 77 22.86 1.66 -17.56
N ASP A 78 24.07 1.31 -17.94
CA ASP A 78 25.18 2.28 -18.05
C ASP A 78 24.93 3.34 -19.13
N SER A 79 24.22 2.97 -20.20
CA SER A 79 23.91 3.90 -21.30
C SER A 79 22.80 4.89 -20.97
N VAL A 80 21.83 4.50 -20.14
CA VAL A 80 20.61 5.31 -19.82
C VAL A 80 20.63 5.92 -18.42
N THR A 81 21.63 5.58 -17.59
CA THR A 81 21.70 6.08 -16.21
C THR A 81 23.02 6.77 -15.91
N ILE A 82 22.95 7.87 -15.17
CA ILE A 82 24.13 8.52 -14.58
C ILE A 82 24.08 8.25 -13.07
N ALA A 83 24.74 7.17 -12.63
CA ALA A 83 24.79 6.81 -11.21
C ALA A 83 25.91 7.54 -10.48
N ARG A 84 25.59 8.22 -9.39
CA ARG A 84 26.55 8.87 -8.50
C ARG A 84 26.35 8.33 -7.08
N SER A 85 27.19 7.39 -6.67
CA SER A 85 27.21 6.96 -5.27
C SER A 85 27.95 7.98 -4.40
N ARG A 86 27.63 8.03 -3.09
CA ARG A 86 28.38 8.90 -2.16
C ARG A 86 29.89 8.61 -2.20
N LYS A 87 30.28 7.34 -2.25
CA LYS A 87 31.70 6.94 -2.39
C LYS A 87 32.33 7.45 -3.68
N HIS A 88 31.57 7.49 -4.78
CA HIS A 88 32.04 8.04 -6.04
C HIS A 88 32.28 9.57 -5.91
N ILE A 89 31.30 10.25 -5.28
CA ILE A 89 31.42 11.71 -5.05
C ILE A 89 32.62 12.00 -4.15
N GLU A 90 32.76 11.29 -3.02
CA GLU A 90 33.89 11.45 -2.10
C GLU A 90 35.25 11.20 -2.76
N LYS A 91 35.33 10.32 -3.74
CA LYS A 91 36.57 9.96 -4.44
C LYS A 91 36.97 10.95 -5.54
N TYR A 92 35.98 11.49 -6.27
CA TYR A 92 36.23 12.22 -7.51
C TYR A 92 35.88 13.70 -7.49
N TYR A 93 35.21 14.16 -6.42
CA TYR A 93 34.79 15.54 -6.28
C TYR A 93 35.52 16.24 -5.13
N ASP A 94 35.62 17.57 -5.20
CA ASP A 94 36.23 18.40 -4.16
C ASP A 94 35.30 18.47 -2.93
N MET A 95 35.59 17.65 -1.93
CA MET A 95 34.82 17.58 -0.70
C MET A 95 34.93 18.82 0.18
N GLU A 96 35.93 19.69 -0.03
CA GLU A 96 36.01 20.97 0.69
C GLU A 96 34.90 21.93 0.25
N LYS A 97 34.52 21.87 -1.03
CA LYS A 97 33.40 22.67 -1.59
C LYS A 97 32.03 22.07 -1.35
N ILE A 98 31.92 20.75 -1.37
CA ILE A 98 30.64 20.04 -1.26
C ILE A 98 30.26 19.84 0.22
N GLY A 99 31.23 19.71 1.11
CA GLY A 99 31.04 19.35 2.50
C GLY A 99 31.06 17.83 2.74
N LYS A 100 30.99 17.42 4.00
CA LYS A 100 31.01 16.00 4.40
C LYS A 100 29.61 15.41 4.38
N PHE A 101 29.45 14.22 3.84
CA PHE A 101 28.21 13.48 3.97
C PHE A 101 27.96 13.11 5.45
N PRO A 102 26.67 13.13 5.89
CA PRO A 102 26.34 12.74 7.24
C PRO A 102 26.65 11.25 7.49
N THR A 103 27.07 10.94 8.70
CA THR A 103 27.30 9.57 9.15
C THR A 103 26.02 8.75 9.04
N ARG A 104 26.10 7.55 8.49
CA ARG A 104 24.99 6.59 8.40
C ARG A 104 25.26 5.44 9.37
N LEU A 105 24.34 5.23 10.29
CA LEU A 105 24.34 4.06 11.14
C LEU A 105 23.70 2.86 10.43
N LYS A 106 23.97 1.66 10.93
CA LYS A 106 23.27 0.47 10.45
C LYS A 106 21.79 0.57 10.80
N PRO A 107 20.87 0.11 9.91
CA PRO A 107 19.46 0.00 10.24
C PRO A 107 19.24 -0.90 11.46
N ILE A 108 18.33 -0.51 12.33
CA ILE A 108 17.86 -1.31 13.46
C ILE A 108 16.42 -1.70 13.19
N THR A 109 16.13 -2.99 13.23
CA THR A 109 14.75 -3.48 13.11
C THR A 109 14.16 -3.58 14.50
N HIS A 110 13.08 -2.85 14.75
CA HIS A 110 12.32 -2.93 15.98
C HIS A 110 10.96 -3.58 15.69
N ARG A 111 10.62 -4.62 16.44
CA ARG A 111 9.36 -5.35 16.30
C ARG A 111 8.57 -5.19 17.60
N ALA A 112 7.69 -4.20 17.62
CA ALA A 112 6.80 -3.98 18.76
C ALA A 112 5.63 -4.98 18.73
N ASN A 113 5.18 -5.41 19.88
CA ASN A 113 3.88 -6.04 20.05
C ASN A 113 2.77 -5.00 19.76
N ILE A 114 1.54 -5.47 19.56
CA ILE A 114 0.38 -4.57 19.42
C ILE A 114 0.15 -3.82 20.74
N THR A 115 0.13 -4.57 21.84
CA THR A 115 -0.09 -4.07 23.20
C THR A 115 0.54 -5.02 24.22
N GLU A 116 0.63 -4.56 25.48
CA GLU A 116 1.02 -5.35 26.64
C GLU A 116 -0.18 -5.72 27.53
N LEU A 117 -1.40 -5.43 27.07
CA LEU A 117 -2.61 -5.82 27.80
C LEU A 117 -2.71 -7.35 27.86
N LYS A 118 -2.88 -7.90 29.07
CA LYS A 118 -2.94 -9.36 29.29
C LYS A 118 -4.16 -10.02 28.67
N ASP A 119 -5.26 -9.30 28.59
CA ASP A 119 -6.55 -9.79 28.09
C ASP A 119 -6.77 -9.42 26.61
N PHE A 120 -5.69 -9.18 25.87
CA PHE A 120 -5.74 -8.92 24.45
C PHE A 120 -5.51 -10.20 23.64
N ILE A 121 -6.20 -10.33 22.52
CA ILE A 121 -6.08 -11.47 21.61
C ILE A 121 -4.63 -11.67 21.16
N GLU A 122 -4.15 -12.91 21.17
CA GLU A 122 -2.85 -13.27 20.60
C GLU A 122 -2.80 -12.99 19.10
N ILE A 123 -1.65 -12.52 18.61
CA ILE A 123 -1.50 -12.18 17.17
C ILE A 123 -1.77 -13.38 16.26
N THR A 124 -1.43 -14.58 16.72
CA THR A 124 -1.70 -15.83 16.00
C THR A 124 -3.19 -16.14 15.89
N ASP A 125 -3.96 -15.84 16.93
CA ASP A 125 -5.42 -16.07 16.93
C ASP A 125 -6.12 -14.98 16.14
N LEU A 126 -5.67 -13.74 16.23
CA LEU A 126 -6.13 -12.66 15.36
C LEU A 126 -5.93 -13.01 13.88
N TYR A 127 -4.77 -13.55 13.52
CA TYR A 127 -4.50 -14.03 12.16
C TYR A 127 -5.45 -15.16 11.75
N LYS A 128 -5.75 -16.11 12.65
CA LYS A 128 -6.72 -17.18 12.39
C LYS A 128 -8.12 -16.60 12.16
N GLU A 129 -8.57 -15.64 12.97
CA GLU A 129 -9.87 -15.00 12.78
C GLU A 129 -9.95 -14.25 11.44
N LEU A 130 -8.94 -13.48 11.08
CA LEU A 130 -8.88 -12.83 9.77
C LEU A 130 -8.88 -13.83 8.60
N SER A 131 -8.30 -15.01 8.80
CA SER A 131 -8.26 -16.06 7.77
C SER A 131 -9.60 -16.73 7.53
N LYS A 132 -10.55 -16.67 8.49
CA LYS A 132 -11.92 -17.19 8.36
C LYS A 132 -12.83 -16.29 7.53
N LEU A 133 -12.45 -15.03 7.30
CA LEU A 133 -13.27 -14.09 6.54
C LEU A 133 -13.48 -14.57 5.11
N ASN A 134 -14.72 -14.65 4.66
CA ASN A 134 -15.05 -14.92 3.26
C ASN A 134 -14.79 -13.70 2.37
N MET A 135 -14.88 -12.50 2.96
CA MET A 135 -14.84 -11.23 2.22
C MET A 135 -15.94 -11.17 1.14
N SER A 136 -17.12 -11.71 1.48
CA SER A 136 -18.25 -11.89 0.57
C SER A 136 -18.79 -10.57 0.00
N ILE A 137 -18.55 -9.46 0.69
CA ILE A 137 -18.90 -8.12 0.21
C ILE A 137 -18.13 -7.74 -1.07
N TYR A 138 -16.95 -8.33 -1.31
CA TYR A 138 -16.10 -8.08 -2.48
C TYR A 138 -16.33 -9.07 -3.62
N SER A 139 -17.22 -10.06 -3.45
CA SER A 139 -17.49 -11.07 -4.47
C SER A 139 -19.00 -11.29 -4.70
N PRO A 140 -19.79 -10.25 -4.97
CA PRO A 140 -21.22 -10.39 -5.24
C PRO A 140 -21.52 -11.30 -6.44
N PHE A 141 -20.59 -11.41 -7.38
CA PHE A 141 -20.73 -12.24 -8.57
C PHE A 141 -20.85 -13.74 -8.26
N ASP A 142 -20.23 -14.20 -7.16
CA ASP A 142 -20.31 -15.60 -6.73
C ASP A 142 -21.75 -15.99 -6.32
N TYR A 143 -22.60 -15.02 -5.99
CA TYR A 143 -23.98 -15.21 -5.54
C TYR A 143 -25.02 -14.96 -6.64
N ILE A 144 -24.62 -14.68 -7.88
CA ILE A 144 -25.55 -14.56 -9.01
C ILE A 144 -26.13 -15.94 -9.34
N LEU A 145 -27.46 -16.00 -9.56
CA LEU A 145 -28.16 -17.22 -9.96
C LEU A 145 -27.58 -17.76 -11.27
N GLU A 146 -27.45 -19.07 -11.38
CA GLU A 146 -26.76 -19.75 -12.48
C GLU A 146 -27.32 -19.36 -13.85
N ASN A 147 -28.66 -19.23 -13.96
CA ASN A 147 -29.36 -18.81 -15.17
C ASN A 147 -29.13 -17.34 -15.56
N LYS A 148 -28.50 -16.54 -14.70
CA LYS A 148 -28.21 -15.12 -14.91
C LYS A 148 -26.71 -14.82 -15.09
N LYS A 149 -25.86 -15.78 -14.76
CA LYS A 149 -24.39 -15.59 -14.82
C LYS A 149 -23.90 -15.19 -16.21
N SER A 150 -24.44 -15.82 -17.29
CA SER A 150 -24.05 -15.44 -18.64
C SER A 150 -24.37 -13.99 -18.97
N PHE A 151 -25.58 -13.52 -18.59
CA PHE A 151 -25.99 -12.14 -18.82
C PHE A 151 -25.04 -11.13 -18.16
N TYR A 152 -24.68 -11.37 -16.89
CA TYR A 152 -23.77 -10.47 -16.18
C TYR A 152 -22.32 -10.64 -16.62
N SER A 153 -21.89 -11.81 -17.08
CA SER A 153 -20.58 -11.99 -17.71
C SER A 153 -20.46 -11.21 -19.01
N ASP A 154 -21.48 -11.29 -19.88
CA ASP A 154 -21.50 -10.53 -21.15
C ASP A 154 -21.50 -9.01 -20.90
N LEU A 155 -22.05 -8.56 -19.78
CA LEU A 155 -22.13 -7.14 -19.42
C LEU A 155 -20.83 -6.59 -18.82
N TYR A 156 -20.10 -7.42 -18.05
CA TYR A 156 -18.98 -6.94 -17.21
C TYR A 156 -17.63 -7.57 -17.52
N ASP A 157 -17.57 -8.68 -18.27
CA ASP A 157 -16.31 -9.23 -18.73
C ASP A 157 -15.73 -8.33 -19.86
N THR A 158 -14.45 -8.02 -19.79
CA THR A 158 -13.79 -7.13 -20.73
C THR A 158 -12.79 -7.93 -21.59
N GLU A 159 -12.88 -7.84 -22.91
CA GLU A 159 -11.84 -8.34 -23.81
C GLU A 159 -10.67 -7.35 -23.83
N ILE A 160 -9.47 -7.79 -23.44
CA ILE A 160 -8.28 -6.93 -23.38
C ILE A 160 -7.45 -7.02 -24.68
N ASN A 161 -7.38 -8.20 -25.31
CA ASN A 161 -6.69 -8.45 -26.59
C ASN A 161 -7.23 -9.75 -27.19
N GLU A 162 -6.92 -10.01 -28.46
CA GLU A 162 -7.31 -11.26 -29.16
C GLU A 162 -7.02 -12.51 -28.32
N GLY A 163 -8.08 -13.08 -27.70
CA GLY A 163 -8.03 -14.32 -26.94
C GLY A 163 -7.82 -14.21 -25.42
N MET A 164 -7.68 -13.01 -24.84
CA MET A 164 -7.64 -12.78 -23.39
C MET A 164 -8.89 -12.04 -22.93
N SER A 165 -9.81 -12.73 -22.24
CA SER A 165 -10.93 -12.11 -21.53
C SER A 165 -10.60 -11.93 -20.05
N PHE A 166 -10.81 -10.73 -19.53
CA PHE A 166 -10.69 -10.43 -18.10
C PHE A 166 -12.05 -10.66 -17.44
N LYS A 167 -12.19 -11.80 -16.76
CA LYS A 167 -13.45 -12.20 -16.13
C LYS A 167 -13.67 -11.44 -14.82
N GLN A 168 -14.85 -10.87 -14.65
CA GLN A 168 -15.25 -10.18 -13.42
C GLN A 168 -15.10 -11.06 -12.17
N SER A 169 -15.47 -12.32 -12.23
CA SER A 169 -15.31 -13.28 -11.12
C SER A 169 -13.85 -13.47 -10.67
N HIS A 170 -12.88 -13.43 -11.62
CA HIS A 170 -11.46 -13.52 -11.27
C HIS A 170 -10.96 -12.24 -10.60
N ARG A 171 -11.48 -11.09 -11.03
CA ARG A 171 -11.19 -9.79 -10.43
C ARG A 171 -11.63 -9.75 -8.97
N GLU A 172 -12.87 -10.18 -8.68
CA GLU A 172 -13.41 -10.21 -7.33
C GLU A 172 -12.63 -11.15 -6.40
N LYS A 173 -12.23 -12.35 -6.87
CA LYS A 173 -11.37 -13.26 -6.10
C LYS A 173 -10.00 -12.68 -5.79
N SER A 174 -9.41 -11.99 -6.76
CA SER A 174 -8.14 -11.27 -6.55
C SER A 174 -8.30 -10.17 -5.51
N LEU A 175 -9.43 -9.44 -5.55
CA LEU A 175 -9.74 -8.39 -4.60
C LEU A 175 -9.95 -8.93 -3.19
N GLN A 176 -10.69 -10.05 -3.00
CA GLN A 176 -10.84 -10.70 -1.69
C GLN A 176 -9.47 -11.00 -1.06
N THR A 177 -8.58 -11.61 -1.84
CA THR A 177 -7.21 -11.94 -1.38
C THR A 177 -6.43 -10.69 -1.02
N LEU A 178 -6.50 -9.66 -1.87
CA LEU A 178 -5.83 -8.40 -1.67
C LEU A 178 -6.31 -7.68 -0.40
N MET A 179 -7.63 -7.68 -0.17
CA MET A 179 -8.21 -7.02 1.01
C MET A 179 -7.83 -7.71 2.32
N ARG A 180 -7.72 -9.05 2.36
CA ARG A 180 -7.15 -9.75 3.53
C ARG A 180 -5.72 -9.33 3.81
N VAL A 181 -4.87 -9.27 2.77
CA VAL A 181 -3.48 -8.81 2.91
C VAL A 181 -3.43 -7.35 3.35
N ASN A 182 -4.32 -6.50 2.82
CA ASN A 182 -4.38 -5.09 3.20
C ASN A 182 -4.76 -4.90 4.67
N LEU A 183 -5.71 -5.67 5.19
CA LEU A 183 -6.05 -5.66 6.62
C LEU A 183 -4.83 -5.95 7.50
N LEU A 184 -4.04 -6.96 7.15
CA LEU A 184 -2.81 -7.29 7.89
C LEU A 184 -1.77 -6.17 7.79
N LYS A 185 -1.56 -5.58 6.62
CA LYS A 185 -0.64 -4.45 6.43
C LYS A 185 -1.07 -3.22 7.23
N ARG A 186 -2.38 -2.95 7.32
CA ARG A 186 -2.91 -1.85 8.11
C ARG A 186 -2.69 -2.08 9.60
N LEU A 187 -2.91 -3.30 10.09
CA LEU A 187 -2.61 -3.68 11.47
C LEU A 187 -1.10 -3.56 11.78
N GLU A 188 -0.26 -4.02 10.85
CA GLU A 188 1.19 -3.84 10.95
C GLU A 188 1.59 -2.37 10.98
N SER A 189 0.88 -1.50 10.27
CA SER A 189 1.16 -0.06 10.28
C SER A 189 0.74 0.59 11.60
N SER A 190 -0.52 0.49 12.00
CA SER A 190 -1.03 0.93 13.30
C SER A 190 -2.38 0.30 13.63
N VAL A 191 -2.67 0.12 14.91
CA VAL A 191 -3.98 -0.33 15.39
C VAL A 191 -5.09 0.63 14.96
N ASP A 192 -4.82 1.92 14.92
CA ASP A 192 -5.78 2.93 14.51
C ASP A 192 -6.15 2.81 13.02
N SER A 193 -5.17 2.64 12.13
CA SER A 193 -5.41 2.41 10.70
C SER A 193 -6.23 1.14 10.46
N PHE A 194 -5.96 0.08 11.23
CA PHE A 194 -6.76 -1.14 11.17
C PHE A 194 -8.20 -0.91 11.64
N ARG A 195 -8.40 -0.23 12.80
CA ARG A 195 -9.74 0.11 13.33
C ARG A 195 -10.57 0.90 12.33
N ILE A 196 -9.99 1.91 11.69
CA ILE A 196 -10.67 2.71 10.67
C ILE A 196 -11.17 1.81 9.54
N THR A 197 -10.32 0.90 9.07
CA THR A 197 -10.66 0.03 7.94
C THR A 197 -11.74 -0.98 8.29
N ILE A 198 -11.63 -1.69 9.42
CA ILE A 198 -12.66 -2.66 9.83
C ILE A 198 -13.98 -1.98 10.16
N ASN A 199 -13.98 -0.74 10.70
CA ASN A 199 -15.20 0.03 10.92
C ASN A 199 -15.90 0.40 9.58
N LYS A 200 -15.13 0.75 8.54
CA LYS A 200 -15.67 0.95 7.18
C LYS A 200 -16.31 -0.34 6.65
N LEU A 201 -15.65 -1.49 6.84
CA LEU A 201 -16.19 -2.79 6.45
C LEU A 201 -17.51 -3.13 7.20
N ILE A 202 -17.55 -2.95 8.52
CA ILE A 202 -18.75 -3.13 9.34
C ILE A 202 -19.92 -2.32 8.77
N LYS A 203 -19.69 -1.04 8.48
CA LYS A 203 -20.70 -0.15 7.91
C LYS A 203 -21.13 -0.60 6.51
N GLY A 204 -20.19 -0.98 5.66
CA GLY A 204 -20.47 -1.46 4.30
C GLY A 204 -21.33 -2.74 4.33
N ILE A 205 -20.90 -3.75 5.09
CA ILE A 205 -21.63 -5.00 5.25
C ILE A 205 -23.02 -4.75 5.86
N GLY A 206 -23.09 -3.93 6.93
CA GLY A 206 -24.36 -3.60 7.57
C GLY A 206 -25.36 -2.91 6.64
N ASN A 207 -24.88 -2.00 5.79
CA ASN A 207 -25.73 -1.36 4.77
C ASN A 207 -26.21 -2.36 3.71
N THR A 208 -25.35 -3.29 3.30
CA THR A 208 -25.73 -4.34 2.35
C THR A 208 -26.76 -5.29 2.93
N LEU A 209 -26.57 -5.73 4.18
CA LEU A 209 -27.56 -6.57 4.90
C LEU A 209 -28.92 -5.89 4.99
N LYS A 210 -28.96 -4.59 5.32
CA LYS A 210 -30.22 -3.82 5.35
C LYS A 210 -30.91 -3.79 3.99
N LYS A 211 -30.18 -3.59 2.90
CA LYS A 211 -30.74 -3.60 1.53
C LYS A 211 -31.32 -4.97 1.19
N ILE A 212 -30.66 -6.06 1.61
CA ILE A 212 -31.19 -7.43 1.41
C ILE A 212 -32.47 -7.64 2.24
N ASP A 213 -32.48 -7.22 3.51
CA ASP A 213 -33.66 -7.32 4.39
C ASP A 213 -34.84 -6.53 3.83
N GLU A 214 -34.65 -5.31 3.34
CA GLU A 214 -35.67 -4.49 2.70
C GLU A 214 -36.22 -5.15 1.44
N PHE A 215 -35.35 -5.74 0.62
CA PHE A 215 -35.75 -6.48 -0.57
C PHE A 215 -36.59 -7.71 -0.23
N GLU A 216 -36.17 -8.51 0.75
CA GLU A 216 -36.89 -9.71 1.20
C GLU A 216 -38.26 -9.38 1.82
N ASN A 217 -38.35 -8.30 2.61
CA ASN A 217 -39.59 -7.90 3.30
C ASN A 217 -40.61 -7.26 2.36
N ASN A 218 -40.18 -6.57 1.30
CA ASN A 218 -41.04 -5.90 0.35
C ASN A 218 -41.62 -6.86 -0.73
N GLY A 219 -41.41 -8.15 -0.59
CA GLY A 219 -42.05 -9.20 -1.39
C GLY A 219 -41.65 -9.20 -2.86
N ASN A 220 -40.42 -8.93 -3.21
CA ASN A 220 -39.89 -8.96 -4.59
C ASN A 220 -40.59 -8.06 -5.64
N THR A 221 -41.54 -7.20 -5.22
CA THR A 221 -42.48 -6.51 -6.14
C THR A 221 -42.15 -5.05 -6.42
N LEU A 222 -41.15 -4.45 -5.79
CA LEU A 222 -40.73 -3.10 -6.10
C LEU A 222 -39.43 -3.12 -6.94
N TYR A 223 -39.60 -3.43 -8.21
CA TYR A 223 -38.62 -3.20 -9.24
C TYR A 223 -38.56 -1.73 -9.55
N THR A 224 -37.78 -0.98 -8.79
CA THR A 224 -37.33 0.33 -9.22
C THR A 224 -35.87 0.47 -8.83
N GLU A 225 -35.15 1.20 -9.63
CA GLU A 225 -33.73 1.50 -9.70
C GLU A 225 -32.90 1.59 -8.38
N THR A 226 -33.53 1.38 -7.23
CA THR A 226 -32.96 1.56 -5.88
C THR A 226 -32.35 0.31 -5.26
N THR A 227 -32.51 -0.88 -5.86
CA THR A 227 -32.01 -2.16 -5.32
C THR A 227 -30.70 -2.62 -5.97
N GLN A 228 -29.90 -1.70 -6.46
CA GLN A 228 -28.61 -2.00 -7.09
C GLN A 228 -27.49 -1.98 -6.07
N ILE A 229 -26.61 -2.99 -6.14
CA ILE A 229 -25.35 -3.00 -5.42
C ILE A 229 -24.38 -2.13 -6.23
N GLY A 230 -24.29 -0.86 -5.92
CA GLY A 230 -23.44 0.07 -6.66
C GLY A 230 -22.68 1.06 -5.78
N ASP A 231 -23.04 1.17 -4.51
CA ASP A 231 -22.54 2.24 -3.63
C ASP A 231 -21.64 1.73 -2.49
N ILE A 232 -20.90 0.64 -2.71
CA ILE A 232 -19.84 0.27 -1.79
C ILE A 232 -18.60 1.09 -2.20
N ASN A 233 -18.67 2.38 -1.92
CA ASN A 233 -17.53 3.27 -2.08
C ASN A 233 -16.53 2.95 -0.96
N PHE A 234 -15.59 2.06 -1.26
CA PHE A 234 -14.43 1.87 -0.41
C PHE A 234 -13.48 3.01 -0.74
N ASP A 235 -13.42 3.96 0.19
CA ASP A 235 -12.48 5.07 0.18
C ASP A 235 -11.03 4.53 0.08
N THR A 236 -10.59 4.37 -1.15
CA THR A 236 -9.24 3.87 -1.51
C THR A 236 -8.23 5.01 -1.57
N GLU A 237 -8.56 6.18 -0.96
CA GLU A 237 -7.72 7.39 -1.01
C GLU A 237 -6.26 7.21 -0.53
N SER A 238 -5.93 6.06 0.04
CA SER A 238 -4.57 5.81 0.55
C SER A 238 -3.71 4.87 -0.29
N ASP A 239 -4.27 4.19 -1.28
CA ASP A 239 -3.52 3.21 -2.07
C ASP A 239 -3.66 3.53 -3.58
N ASP A 240 -2.77 4.35 -4.14
CA ASP A 240 -2.75 4.79 -5.54
C ASP A 240 -2.82 3.64 -6.57
N TRP A 241 -2.48 2.41 -6.19
CA TRP A 241 -2.51 1.24 -7.05
C TRP A 241 -3.82 0.44 -7.02
N LEU A 242 -4.74 0.77 -6.08
CA LEU A 242 -6.10 0.21 -6.03
C LEU A 242 -7.11 1.04 -6.85
N ASN A 243 -6.77 2.30 -7.15
CA ASN A 243 -7.74 3.27 -7.65
C ASN A 243 -8.18 3.08 -9.11
N GLU A 244 -7.37 2.49 -9.97
CA GLU A 244 -7.69 2.40 -11.40
C GLU A 244 -8.18 1.02 -11.85
N GLU A 245 -7.63 -0.07 -11.28
CA GLU A 245 -7.97 -1.44 -11.70
C GLU A 245 -9.05 -2.12 -10.85
N PHE A 246 -9.28 -1.66 -9.62
CA PHE A 246 -10.09 -2.38 -8.63
C PHE A 246 -11.27 -1.59 -8.03
N SER A 247 -11.65 -0.44 -8.56
CA SER A 247 -12.84 0.25 -8.09
C SER A 247 -14.11 -0.53 -8.49
N ILE A 248 -14.64 -1.30 -7.56
CA ILE A 248 -15.86 -2.11 -7.77
C ILE A 248 -17.12 -1.27 -7.60
N GLY A 249 -17.09 -0.19 -6.82
CA GLY A 249 -18.27 0.52 -6.36
C GLY A 249 -19.11 1.19 -7.43
N ASP A 250 -18.50 1.75 -8.45
CA ASP A 250 -19.20 2.63 -9.39
C ASP A 250 -19.65 1.96 -10.70
N LYS A 251 -19.18 0.75 -10.99
CA LYS A 251 -19.34 0.15 -12.32
C LYS A 251 -20.24 -1.08 -12.38
N ILE A 252 -20.44 -1.80 -11.28
CA ILE A 252 -21.17 -3.06 -11.29
C ILE A 252 -22.49 -2.91 -10.56
N LYS A 253 -23.58 -3.09 -11.30
CA LYS A 253 -24.94 -3.04 -10.79
C LYS A 253 -25.58 -4.40 -10.97
N ILE A 254 -25.80 -5.13 -9.89
CA ILE A 254 -26.47 -6.44 -9.89
C ILE A 254 -27.83 -6.28 -9.22
N ASN A 255 -28.87 -6.82 -9.85
CA ASN A 255 -30.20 -6.84 -9.27
C ASN A 255 -30.27 -7.95 -8.20
N LEU A 256 -30.73 -7.62 -7.00
CA LEU A 256 -30.91 -8.60 -5.91
C LEU A 256 -31.84 -9.76 -6.30
N ALA A 257 -32.81 -9.52 -7.19
CA ALA A 257 -33.69 -10.57 -7.72
C ALA A 257 -32.95 -11.64 -8.55
N ASP A 258 -31.77 -11.32 -9.07
CA ASP A 258 -30.93 -12.22 -9.86
C ASP A 258 -29.86 -12.91 -9.01
N MET A 259 -29.94 -12.77 -7.68
CA MET A 259 -28.96 -13.29 -6.72
C MET A 259 -29.55 -14.34 -5.76
N ASN A 260 -28.70 -15.24 -5.29
CA ASN A 260 -28.94 -16.04 -4.09
C ASN A 260 -28.74 -15.17 -2.84
N THR A 261 -29.72 -14.32 -2.54
CA THR A 261 -29.66 -13.38 -1.41
C THR A 261 -29.52 -14.09 -0.07
N THR A 262 -30.14 -15.24 0.11
CA THR A 262 -30.06 -16.04 1.35
C THR A 262 -28.64 -16.52 1.61
N GLY A 263 -27.95 -17.07 0.61
CA GLY A 263 -26.56 -17.51 0.75
C GLY A 263 -25.62 -16.33 1.00
N TRP A 264 -25.80 -15.25 0.22
CA TRP A 264 -24.98 -14.06 0.39
C TRP A 264 -25.15 -13.40 1.76
N LYS A 265 -26.39 -13.29 2.23
CA LYS A 265 -26.72 -12.76 3.56
C LYS A 265 -26.06 -13.57 4.68
N ALA A 266 -26.07 -14.90 4.58
CA ALA A 266 -25.42 -15.77 5.57
C ALA A 266 -23.92 -15.53 5.66
N ASP A 267 -23.22 -15.44 4.51
CA ASP A 267 -21.79 -15.19 4.47
C ASP A 267 -21.43 -13.76 4.91
N LEU A 268 -22.24 -12.75 4.53
CA LEU A 268 -22.10 -11.38 5.02
C LEU A 268 -22.27 -11.28 6.54
N GLN A 269 -23.23 -12.02 7.13
CA GLN A 269 -23.43 -12.06 8.58
C GLN A 269 -22.28 -12.73 9.31
N ALA A 270 -21.70 -13.80 8.74
CA ALA A 270 -20.52 -14.45 9.28
C ALA A 270 -19.30 -13.49 9.27
N ASP A 271 -19.05 -12.83 8.14
CA ASP A 271 -17.99 -11.82 8.03
C ASP A 271 -18.22 -10.66 9.01
N TYR A 272 -19.45 -10.15 9.11
CA TYR A 272 -19.83 -9.08 10.04
C TYR A 272 -19.50 -9.43 11.48
N THR A 273 -19.83 -10.64 11.92
CA THR A 273 -19.59 -11.09 13.30
C THR A 273 -18.10 -11.10 13.61
N ILE A 274 -17.31 -11.74 12.75
CA ILE A 274 -15.85 -11.80 12.95
C ILE A 274 -15.22 -10.39 12.99
N ILE A 275 -15.59 -9.53 12.04
CA ILE A 275 -15.01 -8.18 11.95
C ILE A 275 -15.44 -7.32 13.14
N ASN A 276 -16.71 -7.46 13.59
CA ASN A 276 -17.21 -6.73 14.74
C ASN A 276 -16.52 -7.15 16.04
N ASP A 277 -16.27 -8.44 16.25
CA ASP A 277 -15.57 -8.95 17.41
C ASP A 277 -14.11 -8.44 17.42
N LEU A 278 -13.45 -8.46 16.27
CA LEU A 278 -12.11 -7.88 16.12
C LEU A 278 -12.10 -6.37 16.36
N PHE A 279 -13.15 -5.64 15.94
CA PHE A 279 -13.26 -4.21 16.18
C PHE A 279 -13.37 -3.91 17.69
N ILE A 280 -14.22 -4.66 18.41
CA ILE A 280 -14.37 -4.53 19.86
C ILE A 280 -13.03 -4.81 20.56
N GLU A 281 -12.32 -5.84 20.13
CA GLU A 281 -11.00 -6.19 20.66
C GLU A 281 -9.98 -5.06 20.45
N MET A 282 -9.94 -4.50 19.24
CA MET A 282 -9.03 -3.39 18.92
C MET A 282 -9.37 -2.08 19.68
N GLN A 283 -10.61 -1.90 20.13
CA GLN A 283 -10.97 -0.74 20.95
C GLN A 283 -10.31 -0.72 22.32
N LYS A 284 -9.87 -1.88 22.84
CA LYS A 284 -9.12 -1.98 24.10
C LYS A 284 -7.77 -1.26 24.03
N VAL A 285 -7.19 -1.19 22.83
CA VAL A 285 -5.87 -0.59 22.61
C VAL A 285 -6.01 0.92 22.42
N THR A 286 -6.01 1.66 23.51
CA THR A 286 -5.93 3.14 23.47
C THR A 286 -4.51 3.60 23.11
N PRO A 287 -4.27 4.89 22.82
CA PRO A 287 -2.92 5.38 22.54
C PRO A 287 -1.90 5.07 23.67
N GLU A 288 -2.35 4.99 24.92
CA GLU A 288 -1.52 4.65 26.09
C GLU A 288 -1.13 3.17 26.08
N HIS A 289 -1.98 2.31 25.53
CA HIS A 289 -1.78 0.87 25.44
C HIS A 289 -1.17 0.43 24.09
N ASP A 290 -1.06 1.33 23.11
CA ASP A 290 -0.41 1.04 21.82
C ASP A 290 1.11 0.98 22.00
N LYS A 291 1.64 -0.22 22.11
CA LYS A 291 3.06 -0.45 22.36
C LYS A 291 3.94 0.15 21.26
N LYS A 292 3.51 0.07 20.01
CA LYS A 292 4.25 0.64 18.88
C LYS A 292 4.35 2.17 18.96
N LEU A 293 3.28 2.82 19.37
CA LEU A 293 3.29 4.27 19.60
C LEU A 293 4.17 4.65 20.78
N GLN A 294 4.13 3.89 21.89
CA GLN A 294 4.98 4.13 23.04
C GLN A 294 6.46 3.94 22.71
N ASP A 295 6.81 2.85 22.05
CA ASP A 295 8.18 2.60 21.59
C ASP A 295 8.68 3.71 20.65
N LEU A 296 7.81 4.24 19.78
CA LEU A 296 8.16 5.37 18.93
C LEU A 296 8.46 6.63 19.75
N LYS A 297 7.65 6.94 20.79
CA LYS A 297 7.90 8.07 21.69
C LYS A 297 9.23 7.93 22.43
N GLU A 298 9.51 6.76 22.98
CA GLU A 298 10.79 6.44 23.63
C GLU A 298 11.97 6.60 22.65
N PHE A 299 11.79 6.14 21.42
CA PHE A 299 12.83 6.28 20.39
C PHE A 299 13.06 7.74 19.99
N ILE A 300 12.02 8.57 19.91
CA ILE A 300 12.13 10.01 19.69
C ILE A 300 12.93 10.65 20.83
N GLU A 301 12.60 10.35 22.09
CA GLU A 301 13.32 10.84 23.26
C GLU A 301 14.79 10.43 23.24
N TYR A 302 15.06 9.15 22.96
CA TYR A 302 16.42 8.66 22.84
C TYR A 302 17.21 9.40 21.75
N LYS A 303 16.61 9.63 20.58
CA LYS A 303 17.25 10.35 19.46
C LYS A 303 17.53 11.81 19.80
N ILE A 304 16.67 12.44 20.57
CA ILE A 304 16.83 13.83 21.03
C ILE A 304 17.99 13.92 22.03
N ALA A 305 18.06 12.97 22.97
CA ALA A 305 19.12 12.89 23.97
C ALA A 305 20.47 12.48 23.38
N ASN A 306 20.48 11.71 22.29
CA ASN A 306 21.66 11.17 21.63
C ASN A 306 21.68 11.58 20.13
N PRO A 307 21.82 12.86 19.80
CA PRO A 307 21.81 13.31 18.43
C PRO A 307 23.02 12.77 17.66
N ILE A 308 22.81 12.47 16.37
CA ILE A 308 23.85 12.02 15.45
C ILE A 308 24.17 13.20 14.50
N ASN A 309 25.38 13.29 14.01
CA ASN A 309 25.81 14.37 13.10
C ASN A 309 25.68 15.77 13.77
N GLY A 310 26.36 15.97 14.89
CA GLY A 310 26.29 17.16 15.73
C GLY A 310 24.95 17.22 16.50
N ASP A 311 24.38 18.40 16.63
CA ASP A 311 23.12 18.62 17.35
C ASP A 311 21.87 18.32 16.52
N ASN A 312 21.97 17.48 15.50
CA ASN A 312 20.87 17.20 14.60
C ASN A 312 19.78 16.33 15.29
N LYS A 313 18.72 16.98 15.75
CA LYS A 313 17.55 16.37 16.38
C LYS A 313 16.41 16.06 15.40
N LYS A 314 16.61 16.29 14.10
CA LYS A 314 15.59 16.05 13.08
C LYS A 314 15.25 14.57 12.96
N ILE A 315 13.97 14.28 12.87
CA ILE A 315 13.42 12.94 12.70
C ILE A 315 12.46 12.95 11.52
N LEU A 316 12.57 11.97 10.65
CA LEU A 316 11.69 11.76 9.51
C LEU A 316 11.06 10.38 9.63
N ILE A 317 9.73 10.34 9.69
CA ILE A 317 8.95 9.11 9.85
C ILE A 317 8.15 8.89 8.56
N PHE A 318 8.26 7.71 7.99
CA PHE A 318 7.49 7.30 6.82
C PHE A 318 6.46 6.25 7.19
N SER A 319 5.28 6.36 6.61
CA SER A 319 4.23 5.34 6.67
C SER A 319 3.62 5.15 5.29
N ALA A 320 3.17 3.92 5.02
CA ALA A 320 2.43 3.60 3.80
C ALA A 320 0.98 4.12 3.85
N PHE A 321 0.44 4.42 5.05
CA PHE A 321 -0.96 4.79 5.23
C PHE A 321 -1.09 6.19 5.84
N ALA A 322 -1.91 7.02 5.21
CA ALA A 322 -2.23 8.37 5.69
C ALA A 322 -2.91 8.35 7.07
N ASP A 323 -3.75 7.35 7.35
CA ASP A 323 -4.38 7.16 8.67
C ASP A 323 -3.34 7.03 9.78
N THR A 324 -2.29 6.23 9.55
CA THR A 324 -1.17 6.10 10.50
C THR A 324 -0.44 7.42 10.70
N VAL A 325 -0.19 8.18 9.62
CA VAL A 325 0.43 9.51 9.72
C VAL A 325 -0.43 10.46 10.54
N ASN A 326 -1.75 10.44 10.34
CA ASN A 326 -2.70 11.24 11.13
C ASN A 326 -2.66 10.86 12.61
N TYR A 327 -2.71 9.57 12.90
CA TYR A 327 -2.66 9.02 14.25
C TYR A 327 -1.37 9.41 14.98
N LEU A 328 -0.23 9.22 14.33
CA LEU A 328 1.06 9.61 14.91
C LEU A 328 1.14 11.11 15.17
N TYR A 329 0.72 11.94 14.22
CA TYR A 329 0.70 13.39 14.41
C TYR A 329 -0.17 13.81 15.61
N GLN A 330 -1.37 13.26 15.73
CA GLN A 330 -2.29 13.56 16.84
C GLN A 330 -1.71 13.20 18.20
N ASN A 331 -0.93 12.11 18.30
CA ASN A 331 -0.43 11.57 19.55
C ASN A 331 1.00 11.99 19.91
N THR A 332 1.72 12.66 18.99
CA THR A 332 3.13 13.05 19.22
C THR A 332 3.38 14.55 19.08
N ALA A 333 2.61 15.27 18.24
CA ALA A 333 2.94 16.65 17.89
C ALA A 333 2.96 17.59 19.10
N GLN A 334 1.90 17.57 19.92
CA GLN A 334 1.81 18.40 21.10
C GLN A 334 2.84 18.01 22.16
N HIS A 335 3.01 16.71 22.39
CA HIS A 335 4.00 16.18 23.33
C HIS A 335 5.43 16.61 22.94
N ASN A 336 5.80 16.50 21.66
CA ASN A 336 7.12 16.91 21.18
C ASN A 336 7.35 18.41 21.38
N LYS A 337 6.32 19.23 21.16
CA LYS A 337 6.40 20.68 21.36
C LYS A 337 6.58 21.05 22.83
N GLU A 338 5.75 20.50 23.71
CA GLU A 338 5.76 20.84 25.14
C GLU A 338 7.01 20.31 25.85
N LYS A 339 7.38 19.04 25.59
CA LYS A 339 8.48 18.40 26.33
C LYS A 339 9.86 18.71 25.75
N HIS A 340 9.96 18.88 24.42
CA HIS A 340 11.24 18.95 23.74
C HIS A 340 11.45 20.26 22.97
N ASN A 341 10.46 21.14 22.94
CA ASN A 341 10.44 22.34 22.10
C ASN A 341 10.74 22.03 20.63
N LEU A 342 10.20 20.91 20.12
CA LEU A 342 10.34 20.46 18.75
C LEU A 342 9.03 20.63 18.00
N GLU A 343 9.09 21.31 16.88
CA GLU A 343 7.95 21.44 15.99
C GLU A 343 7.77 20.15 15.16
N THR A 344 6.52 19.81 14.90
CA THR A 344 6.15 18.62 14.17
C THR A 344 5.28 18.97 12.96
N ALA A 345 5.51 18.31 11.84
CA ALA A 345 4.67 18.44 10.67
C ALA A 345 4.28 17.05 10.13
N LYS A 346 3.07 16.96 9.55
CA LYS A 346 2.64 15.82 8.75
C LYS A 346 2.36 16.24 7.32
N ILE A 347 2.69 15.35 6.38
CA ILE A 347 2.45 15.51 4.94
C ILE A 347 1.80 14.23 4.44
N THR A 348 0.70 14.36 3.70
CA THR A 348 -0.03 13.25 3.09
C THR A 348 -0.36 13.55 1.64
N GLY A 349 -0.59 12.52 0.83
CA GLY A 349 -0.94 12.67 -0.59
C GLY A 349 -2.24 13.46 -0.84
N SER A 350 -3.17 13.46 0.13
CA SER A 350 -4.44 14.20 0.05
C SER A 350 -4.32 15.73 0.32
N ASN A 351 -3.11 16.27 0.38
CA ASN A 351 -2.82 17.68 0.72
C ASN A 351 -3.39 18.17 2.07
N GLN A 352 -3.71 17.25 2.98
CA GLN A 352 -4.15 17.57 4.35
C GLN A 352 -2.93 17.78 5.29
N ASN A 353 -1.96 18.56 4.82
CA ASN A 353 -0.76 18.85 5.59
C ASN A 353 -1.11 19.64 6.86
N LYS A 354 -0.39 19.37 7.95
CA LYS A 354 -0.49 20.13 9.21
C LYS A 354 0.88 20.31 9.81
N THR A 355 1.08 21.41 10.52
CA THR A 355 2.31 21.66 11.29
C THR A 355 1.98 22.39 12.58
N THR A 356 2.82 22.22 13.59
CA THR A 356 2.78 23.01 14.84
C THR A 356 3.52 24.34 14.71
N LEU A 357 4.25 24.54 13.59
CA LEU A 357 4.85 25.85 13.25
C LEU A 357 3.75 26.86 12.92
N ASN A 358 3.98 28.11 13.25
CA ASN A 358 3.09 29.22 12.86
C ASN A 358 3.41 29.68 11.42
N ILE A 359 3.13 28.78 10.44
CA ILE A 359 3.34 29.01 9.00
C ILE A 359 2.14 28.46 8.22
N ASP A 360 2.04 28.81 6.95
CA ASP A 360 1.14 28.13 6.04
C ASP A 360 1.54 26.67 5.85
N ASN A 361 0.54 25.76 5.85
CA ASN A 361 0.72 24.30 5.74
C ASN A 361 1.13 23.80 4.34
N ALA A 362 1.49 24.70 3.42
CA ALA A 362 1.96 24.31 2.09
C ALA A 362 3.21 23.42 2.20
N PHE A 363 3.28 22.40 1.37
CA PHE A 363 4.39 21.43 1.36
C PHE A 363 5.77 22.10 1.32
N ASN A 364 5.94 23.09 0.42
CA ASN A 364 7.20 23.78 0.27
C ASN A 364 7.63 24.57 1.53
N ASN A 365 6.67 25.18 2.23
CA ASN A 365 6.93 25.92 3.46
C ASN A 365 7.41 24.98 4.58
N ILE A 366 6.76 23.83 4.72
CA ILE A 366 7.18 22.78 5.67
C ILE A 366 8.57 22.27 5.31
N LEU A 367 8.82 21.98 4.01
CA LEU A 367 10.08 21.45 3.53
C LEU A 367 11.25 22.44 3.77
N ILE A 368 11.07 23.73 3.47
CA ILE A 368 12.09 24.77 3.69
C ILE A 368 12.44 24.88 5.18
N ASN A 369 11.45 24.79 6.08
CA ASN A 369 11.70 24.83 7.52
C ASN A 369 12.39 23.55 8.04
N PHE A 370 12.08 22.39 7.46
CA PHE A 370 12.76 21.14 7.80
C PHE A 370 14.19 21.07 7.23
N SER A 371 14.40 21.55 6.01
CA SER A 371 15.68 21.46 5.31
C SER A 371 16.00 22.78 4.55
N PRO A 372 16.38 23.85 5.28
CA PRO A 372 16.52 25.19 4.71
C PRO A 372 17.61 25.33 3.65
N PHE A 373 18.57 24.40 3.60
CA PHE A 373 19.70 24.43 2.66
C PHE A 373 19.50 23.55 1.43
N SER A 374 18.43 22.76 1.35
CA SER A 374 18.07 22.04 0.13
C SER A 374 17.18 22.91 -0.74
N LYS A 375 17.81 23.60 -1.67
CA LYS A 375 17.15 24.30 -2.77
C LYS A 375 17.16 23.42 -4.02
#